data_71e8b2dd056bcb4cc7fb56499ba7165e
#
_entry.id   71e8b2dd056bcb4cc7fb56499ba7165e
#
_cell.length_a   1.000
_cell.length_b   1.000
_cell.length_c   1.000
_cell.angle_alpha   90.00
_cell.angle_beta   90.00
_cell.angle_gamma   90.00
#
_symmetry.space_group_name_H-M   'P 1'
#
loop_
_entity.id
_entity.type
_entity.pdbx_description
1 polymer ?
#
loop_
_entity_poly.entity_id
_entity_poly.type
_entity_poly.pdbx_seq_one_letter_code
_entity_poly.pdbx_strand_id
1 'polypeptide(L)'
;MKCRYCGHEIPEGMLYCEACGKEVRIVPDYNPLDDMLTAQIKVSINDEEGALSDSDYDMFTGDTAARGRNTGTGRNTGTRRNTSTGRNIGRSPAGRSTGRNTGRNTTGRVMSEKEQRRRQMERRKAMKRKKRRKALIILAVLVVAAAAIGIVCYQNSYTGIVNKGYSAQKEKAYEKAETYFKKAIAKKPEKAEAYTGLSKVYIAQDELDKAEDVFLNAIDKQTKNADLYEACVGFYMDTDQKMQIPVLLEDVADNVAERLGEYIIDGPSFSLDDKETFEEVQELTLKSHEAAVYYTTDGSEPDTESEKYKEPIHLEEGENIITAIAVNKEGVPSLPVKKTFTVELPVEDAPAVSPSTGQYSTATQIEIKVPDGYEAYYTMDKSDPTTASTKYEGPIDMPQGETIFKAILVNGKGRTSGVTTRNYMYEPE
;
A
#
# COMPACT_ATOMS: atom_id res chain seq x y z
N MET A 1 23.59 -16.10 9.88
CA MET A 1 23.09 -15.16 8.85
C MET A 1 23.51 -13.73 9.18
N LYS A 2 23.43 -12.79 8.21
CA LYS A 2 23.78 -11.38 8.47
C LYS A 2 22.53 -10.53 8.68
N CYS A 3 22.56 -9.65 9.68
CA CYS A 3 21.50 -8.69 9.93
C CYS A 3 21.32 -7.74 8.74
N ARG A 4 20.12 -7.63 8.20
CA ARG A 4 19.80 -6.75 7.06
C ARG A 4 19.89 -5.25 7.40
N TYR A 5 19.88 -4.90 8.69
CA TYR A 5 19.89 -3.51 9.15
C TYR A 5 21.28 -2.98 9.52
N CYS A 6 22.16 -3.82 10.10
CA CYS A 6 23.49 -3.38 10.58
C CYS A 6 24.65 -4.24 10.07
N GLY A 7 24.39 -5.31 9.30
CA GLY A 7 25.42 -6.19 8.74
C GLY A 7 26.09 -7.14 9.75
N HIS A 8 25.73 -7.11 11.04
CA HIS A 8 26.28 -7.99 12.07
C HIS A 8 25.92 -9.45 11.82
N GLU A 9 26.84 -10.38 12.12
CA GLU A 9 26.59 -11.82 11.99
C GLU A 9 25.71 -12.32 13.14
N ILE A 10 24.58 -12.96 12.79
CA ILE A 10 23.59 -13.46 13.74
C ILE A 10 23.69 -14.99 13.77
N PRO A 11 23.85 -15.63 14.94
CA PRO A 11 23.77 -17.07 15.09
C PRO A 11 22.41 -17.63 14.62
N GLU A 12 22.40 -18.88 14.16
CA GLU A 12 21.14 -19.53 13.78
C GLU A 12 20.24 -19.74 15.00
N GLY A 13 18.96 -19.36 14.86
CA GLY A 13 17.96 -19.51 15.91
C GLY A 13 17.67 -18.24 16.72
N MET A 14 18.39 -17.14 16.49
CA MET A 14 18.12 -15.87 17.17
C MET A 14 17.04 -15.07 16.44
N LEU A 15 16.04 -14.60 17.17
CA LEU A 15 14.94 -13.79 16.66
C LEU A 15 15.27 -12.29 16.56
N TYR A 16 16.30 -11.84 17.27
CA TYR A 16 16.74 -10.45 17.34
C TYR A 16 18.24 -10.33 17.10
N CYS A 17 18.67 -9.24 16.47
CA CYS A 17 20.08 -8.93 16.30
C CYS A 17 20.65 -8.33 17.58
N GLU A 18 21.64 -8.99 18.20
CA GLU A 18 22.29 -8.50 19.45
C GLU A 18 22.97 -7.14 19.30
N ALA A 19 23.38 -6.76 18.07
CA ALA A 19 24.09 -5.51 17.83
C ALA A 19 23.16 -4.30 17.63
N CYS A 20 21.95 -4.48 17.12
CA CYS A 20 21.04 -3.37 16.83
C CYS A 20 19.62 -3.55 17.39
N GLY A 21 19.35 -4.66 18.08
CA GLY A 21 18.06 -4.95 18.73
C GLY A 21 16.89 -5.23 17.80
N LYS A 22 17.08 -5.12 16.48
CA LYS A 22 15.99 -5.31 15.51
C LYS A 22 15.67 -6.78 15.26
N GLU A 23 14.40 -7.08 15.08
CA GLU A 23 13.89 -8.43 14.81
C GLU A 23 14.42 -8.96 13.47
N VAL A 24 14.84 -10.23 13.49
CA VAL A 24 15.32 -10.97 12.33
C VAL A 24 14.27 -11.99 11.95
N ARG A 25 13.46 -11.69 10.95
CA ARG A 25 12.48 -12.64 10.41
C ARG A 25 13.22 -13.84 9.79
N ILE A 26 13.14 -14.99 10.44
CA ILE A 26 13.65 -16.29 9.97
C ILE A 26 12.57 -17.06 9.20
N VAL A 27 11.55 -16.40 8.73
CA VAL A 27 10.56 -17.07 7.87
C VAL A 27 11.14 -17.05 6.47
N PRO A 28 11.57 -18.18 5.88
CA PRO A 28 11.68 -18.26 4.43
C PRO A 28 10.32 -17.86 3.86
N ASP A 29 10.30 -17.23 2.69
CA ASP A 29 9.08 -16.95 1.94
C ASP A 29 8.32 -18.28 1.66
N TYR A 30 7.68 -18.83 2.69
CA TYR A 30 6.79 -19.97 2.59
C TYR A 30 5.40 -19.41 2.34
N ASN A 31 5.08 -19.29 1.07
CA ASN A 31 3.72 -19.00 0.65
C ASN A 31 2.99 -20.35 0.43
N PRO A 32 2.04 -20.75 1.30
CA PRO A 32 1.29 -21.99 1.12
C PRO A 32 0.51 -22.04 -0.21
N LEU A 33 0.23 -20.87 -0.81
CA LEU A 33 -0.43 -20.75 -2.11
C LEU A 33 0.48 -21.14 -3.28
N ASP A 34 1.79 -20.89 -3.19
CA ASP A 34 2.75 -21.28 -4.23
C ASP A 34 2.92 -22.82 -4.29
N ASP A 35 2.87 -23.49 -3.15
CA ASP A 35 2.90 -24.95 -3.11
C ASP A 35 1.60 -25.57 -3.65
N MET A 36 0.44 -24.95 -3.40
CA MET A 36 -0.83 -25.39 -3.98
C MET A 36 -0.90 -25.17 -5.49
N LEU A 37 -0.41 -24.02 -5.97
CA LEU A 37 -0.31 -23.71 -7.41
C LEU A 37 0.67 -24.63 -8.11
N THR A 38 1.83 -24.89 -7.50
CA THR A 38 2.84 -25.80 -8.05
C THR A 38 2.34 -27.25 -8.08
N ALA A 39 1.55 -27.66 -7.08
CA ALA A 39 0.90 -28.98 -7.06
C ALA A 39 -0.20 -29.10 -8.13
N GLN A 40 -1.03 -28.04 -8.33
CA GLN A 40 -2.04 -28.01 -9.40
C GLN A 40 -1.43 -28.03 -10.80
N ILE A 41 -0.34 -27.26 -11.01
CA ILE A 41 0.37 -27.27 -12.30
C ILE A 41 1.00 -28.65 -12.58
N LYS A 42 1.59 -29.31 -11.57
CA LYS A 42 2.14 -30.67 -11.73
C LYS A 42 1.06 -31.72 -12.03
N VAL A 43 -0.14 -31.59 -11.45
CA VAL A 43 -1.27 -32.48 -11.75
C VAL A 43 -1.78 -32.23 -13.17
N SER A 44 -1.88 -30.97 -13.62
CA SER A 44 -2.31 -30.63 -15.00
C SER A 44 -1.31 -31.04 -16.07
N ILE A 45 -0.01 -31.07 -15.76
CA ILE A 45 1.03 -31.51 -16.71
C ILE A 45 1.06 -33.03 -16.83
N ASN A 46 0.76 -33.78 -15.77
CA ASN A 46 0.73 -35.24 -15.81
C ASN A 46 -0.51 -35.82 -16.51
N ASP A 47 -1.58 -35.04 -16.67
CA ASP A 47 -2.79 -35.50 -17.38
C ASP A 47 -2.72 -35.24 -18.90
N GLU A 48 -1.69 -34.55 -19.41
CA GLU A 48 -1.45 -34.29 -20.84
C GLU A 48 -0.20 -35.01 -21.42
N GLU A 49 0.34 -36.04 -20.77
CA GLU A 49 1.38 -36.87 -21.37
C GLU A 49 0.82 -37.78 -22.49
N GLY A 50 0.58 -37.15 -23.62
CA GLY A 50 0.19 -37.84 -24.84
C GLY A 50 0.27 -36.97 -26.06
N ALA A 51 1.36 -36.26 -26.30
CA ALA A 51 1.85 -35.75 -27.60
C ALA A 51 2.54 -34.39 -27.45
N LEU A 52 3.84 -34.40 -27.28
CA LEU A 52 4.71 -33.35 -27.85
C LEU A 52 6.17 -33.85 -27.77
N SER A 53 6.75 -34.01 -28.95
CA SER A 53 8.11 -34.50 -29.14
C SER A 53 9.16 -33.46 -28.74
N ASP A 54 10.29 -33.99 -28.30
CA ASP A 54 11.52 -33.37 -27.75
C ASP A 54 12.28 -32.40 -28.68
N SER A 55 11.61 -31.53 -29.46
CA SER A 55 12.31 -30.66 -30.44
C SER A 55 12.15 -29.14 -30.27
N ASP A 56 11.40 -28.67 -29.27
CA ASP A 56 11.09 -27.22 -29.15
C ASP A 56 11.72 -26.49 -27.96
N TYR A 57 12.71 -27.08 -27.29
CA TYR A 57 13.30 -26.46 -26.08
C TYR A 57 14.66 -25.77 -26.28
N ASP A 58 15.11 -25.55 -27.51
CA ASP A 58 16.44 -24.96 -27.80
C ASP A 58 16.40 -23.51 -28.32
N MET A 59 15.47 -22.68 -27.90
CA MET A 59 15.39 -21.29 -28.38
C MET A 59 15.39 -20.19 -27.30
N PHE A 60 15.93 -20.42 -26.10
CA PHE A 60 16.08 -19.34 -25.12
C PHE A 60 17.30 -19.49 -24.20
N THR A 61 18.53 -19.61 -24.82
CA THR A 61 19.75 -19.18 -24.12
C THR A 61 20.72 -18.60 -25.16
N GLY A 62 20.59 -17.31 -25.38
CA GLY A 62 21.55 -16.53 -26.14
C GLY A 62 22.59 -15.96 -25.19
N ASP A 63 23.74 -16.60 -25.16
CA ASP A 63 24.88 -16.06 -24.44
C ASP A 63 25.76 -15.24 -25.37
N THR A 64 26.22 -14.16 -24.86
CA THR A 64 27.12 -13.18 -25.46
C THR A 64 28.52 -13.70 -25.51
N ALA A 65 29.21 -13.65 -26.67
CA ALA A 65 30.59 -13.16 -26.73
C ALA A 65 31.21 -13.17 -28.16
N ALA A 66 31.60 -11.99 -28.54
CA ALA A 66 32.89 -11.60 -29.09
C ALA A 66 33.40 -12.11 -30.45
N ARG A 67 33.64 -11.12 -31.31
CA ARG A 67 34.82 -10.91 -32.19
C ARG A 67 35.11 -11.85 -33.31
N GLY A 68 35.15 -11.24 -34.50
CA GLY A 68 36.04 -11.73 -35.57
C GLY A 68 35.81 -11.03 -36.91
N ARG A 69 36.63 -10.06 -37.22
CA ARG A 69 36.88 -9.49 -38.55
C ARG A 69 37.16 -10.62 -39.55
N ASN A 70 36.66 -10.54 -40.76
CA ASN A 70 37.53 -10.38 -41.93
C ASN A 70 36.74 -10.19 -43.24
N THR A 71 37.09 -9.19 -43.93
CA THR A 71 37.39 -8.92 -45.36
C THR A 71 37.19 -10.08 -46.30
N GLY A 72 36.53 -9.81 -47.43
CA GLY A 72 36.59 -10.68 -48.59
C GLY A 72 35.69 -10.24 -49.72
N THR A 73 36.19 -9.34 -50.51
CA THR A 73 35.93 -9.08 -51.94
C THR A 73 35.51 -10.30 -52.76
N GLY A 74 34.53 -10.11 -53.63
CA GLY A 74 34.28 -11.10 -54.69
C GLY A 74 33.14 -10.74 -55.62
N ARG A 75 33.47 -9.97 -56.65
CA ARG A 75 32.77 -9.83 -57.93
C ARG A 75 32.35 -11.19 -58.53
N ASN A 76 31.22 -11.31 -59.17
CA ASN A 76 31.04 -11.42 -60.61
C ASN A 76 29.68 -12.01 -60.99
N THR A 77 28.96 -11.30 -61.81
CA THR A 77 28.63 -11.60 -63.21
C THR A 77 27.89 -12.91 -63.48
N GLY A 78 26.83 -12.78 -64.22
CA GLY A 78 26.45 -13.80 -65.19
C GLY A 78 24.95 -14.11 -65.23
N THR A 79 24.24 -13.42 -66.04
CA THR A 79 23.78 -13.86 -67.38
C THR A 79 22.66 -14.91 -67.42
N ARG A 80 21.53 -14.47 -67.94
CA ARG A 80 20.66 -15.13 -68.98
C ARG A 80 20.12 -16.54 -68.75
N ARG A 81 18.84 -16.67 -68.86
CA ARG A 81 18.04 -17.30 -69.96
C ARG A 81 16.69 -17.67 -69.46
N ASN A 82 15.60 -17.10 -69.99
CA ASN A 82 14.91 -17.51 -71.24
C ASN A 82 14.62 -18.99 -71.37
N THR A 83 13.39 -19.37 -71.31
CA THR A 83 12.65 -20.35 -72.12
C THR A 83 11.20 -20.34 -71.63
N SER A 84 10.24 -19.82 -72.37
CA SER A 84 9.51 -20.37 -73.54
C SER A 84 8.92 -21.75 -73.33
N THR A 85 7.67 -21.87 -73.51
CA THR A 85 6.83 -22.83 -74.24
C THR A 85 5.46 -22.85 -73.62
N GLY A 86 4.41 -22.72 -74.30
CA GLY A 86 4.00 -23.00 -75.67
C GLY A 86 2.67 -23.66 -75.64
N ARG A 87 2.03 -23.39 -76.72
CA ARG A 87 0.92 -24.13 -77.36
C ARG A 87 -0.52 -23.89 -76.88
N ASN A 88 -1.27 -23.29 -77.68
CA ASN A 88 -1.73 -23.63 -79.06
C ASN A 88 -3.11 -24.28 -79.13
N ILE A 89 -3.90 -23.84 -79.98
CA ILE A 89 -4.80 -24.43 -81.00
C ILE A 89 -6.21 -23.80 -80.84
N GLY A 90 -6.83 -23.22 -81.79
CA GLY A 90 -6.81 -23.25 -83.23
C GLY A 90 -8.14 -22.94 -83.81
N ARG A 91 -8.10 -22.54 -85.02
CA ARG A 91 -9.08 -22.65 -86.08
C ARG A 91 -9.96 -21.46 -86.41
N SER A 92 -9.56 -20.86 -87.49
CA SER A 92 -10.46 -20.24 -88.52
C SER A 92 -11.27 -21.32 -89.26
N PRO A 93 -12.41 -20.93 -89.91
CA PRO A 93 -12.23 -20.85 -91.38
C PRO A 93 -12.95 -19.65 -92.00
N ALA A 94 -12.59 -19.41 -93.20
CA ALA A 94 -12.90 -18.44 -94.19
C ALA A 94 -14.39 -18.49 -94.66
N GLY A 95 -14.91 -17.35 -95.00
CA GLY A 95 -16.12 -17.18 -95.82
C GLY A 95 -16.00 -15.94 -96.67
N ARG A 96 -15.81 -16.18 -97.90
CA ARG A 96 -15.71 -15.29 -99.07
C ARG A 96 -17.14 -14.85 -99.44
N SER A 97 -17.42 -13.56 -99.64
CA SER A 97 -18.40 -13.10 -100.59
C SER A 97 -18.23 -11.62 -100.97
N THR A 98 -18.09 -11.51 -102.18
CA THR A 98 -18.16 -10.44 -103.14
C THR A 98 -19.27 -9.41 -102.94
N GLY A 99 -18.95 -8.18 -103.25
CA GLY A 99 -19.81 -7.34 -104.04
C GLY A 99 -20.30 -6.06 -103.45
N ARG A 100 -19.92 -5.10 -104.06
CA ARG A 100 -20.65 -3.92 -104.61
C ARG A 100 -20.29 -2.59 -103.96
N ASN A 101 -19.50 -1.96 -104.77
CA ASN A 101 -19.24 -0.52 -104.79
C ASN A 101 -20.52 0.30 -105.00
N THR A 102 -20.91 1.16 -104.08
CA THR A 102 -21.72 2.31 -104.35
C THR A 102 -21.07 3.50 -103.73
N GLY A 103 -20.59 4.34 -104.56
CA GLY A 103 -20.08 5.66 -104.19
C GLY A 103 -21.06 6.49 -103.50
N ARG A 104 -20.68 7.03 -102.37
CA ARG A 104 -21.31 8.15 -101.82
C ARG A 104 -20.19 9.19 -101.56
N ASN A 105 -20.22 10.19 -102.48
CA ASN A 105 -19.50 11.43 -102.35
C ASN A 105 -19.92 12.11 -101.03
N THR A 106 -19.06 12.05 -100.04
CA THR A 106 -19.16 13.00 -98.93
C THR A 106 -18.12 14.09 -99.17
N THR A 107 -18.58 15.18 -99.68
CA THR A 107 -17.88 16.43 -99.78
C THR A 107 -17.27 16.69 -98.37
N GLY A 108 -15.98 16.42 -98.27
CA GLY A 108 -15.21 16.74 -97.10
C GLY A 108 -15.18 18.26 -96.97
N ARG A 109 -15.97 18.79 -96.08
CA ARG A 109 -15.89 20.20 -95.69
C ARG A 109 -14.55 20.38 -95.04
N VAL A 110 -13.60 20.98 -95.76
CA VAL A 110 -12.26 21.34 -95.25
C VAL A 110 -12.49 22.31 -94.13
N MET A 111 -12.37 21.84 -92.89
CA MET A 111 -12.49 22.67 -91.69
C MET A 111 -11.40 23.75 -91.74
N SER A 112 -11.84 25.02 -91.57
CA SER A 112 -10.91 26.15 -91.51
C SER A 112 -9.88 25.93 -90.39
N GLU A 113 -8.67 26.39 -90.64
CA GLU A 113 -7.54 26.28 -89.72
C GLU A 113 -7.87 26.81 -88.30
N LYS A 114 -8.72 27.80 -88.25
CA LYS A 114 -9.21 28.44 -87.02
C LYS A 114 -10.12 27.52 -86.22
N GLU A 115 -10.90 26.67 -86.88
CA GLU A 115 -11.80 25.71 -86.24
C GLU A 115 -11.02 24.46 -85.76
N GLN A 116 -9.98 24.02 -86.47
CA GLN A 116 -9.06 23.00 -86.03
C GLN A 116 -8.25 23.43 -84.79
N ARG A 117 -7.74 24.64 -84.75
CA ARG A 117 -7.05 25.22 -83.55
C ARG A 117 -7.98 25.33 -82.35
N ARG A 118 -9.27 25.70 -82.60
CA ARG A 118 -10.26 25.75 -81.52
C ARG A 118 -10.58 24.41 -80.92
N ARG A 119 -10.79 23.37 -81.74
CA ARG A 119 -10.98 21.98 -81.29
C ARG A 119 -9.74 21.38 -80.59
N GLN A 120 -8.55 21.69 -81.05
CA GLN A 120 -7.33 21.32 -80.38
C GLN A 120 -7.22 21.99 -78.98
N MET A 121 -7.55 23.25 -78.86
CA MET A 121 -7.54 23.94 -77.58
C MET A 121 -8.59 23.40 -76.63
N GLU A 122 -9.80 23.09 -77.10
CA GLU A 122 -10.86 22.46 -76.32
C GLU A 122 -10.46 21.06 -75.85
N ARG A 123 -9.85 20.22 -76.70
CA ARG A 123 -9.31 18.90 -76.32
C ARG A 123 -8.18 19.05 -75.26
N ARG A 124 -7.29 20.01 -75.39
CA ARG A 124 -6.25 20.32 -74.39
C ARG A 124 -6.86 20.78 -73.06
N LYS A 125 -7.89 21.63 -73.06
CA LYS A 125 -8.64 22.08 -71.89
C LYS A 125 -9.37 20.89 -71.22
N ALA A 126 -10.02 20.04 -72.00
CA ALA A 126 -10.72 18.84 -71.50
C ALA A 126 -9.74 17.84 -70.90
N MET A 127 -8.55 17.61 -71.51
CA MET A 127 -7.53 16.73 -70.96
C MET A 127 -6.94 17.32 -69.66
N LYS A 128 -6.67 18.65 -69.61
CA LYS A 128 -6.25 19.32 -68.36
C LYS A 128 -7.28 19.21 -67.25
N ARG A 129 -8.60 19.34 -67.59
CA ARG A 129 -9.70 19.16 -66.60
C ARG A 129 -9.78 17.70 -66.10
N LYS A 130 -9.62 16.70 -67.02
CA LYS A 130 -9.59 15.27 -66.63
C LYS A 130 -8.36 14.97 -65.75
N LYS A 131 -7.16 15.50 -66.09
CA LYS A 131 -5.96 15.34 -65.26
C LYS A 131 -6.13 15.99 -63.87
N ARG A 132 -6.70 17.21 -63.79
CA ARG A 132 -7.00 17.89 -62.51
C ARG A 132 -8.01 17.10 -61.69
N ARG A 133 -9.09 16.57 -62.31
CA ARG A 133 -10.08 15.73 -61.61
C ARG A 133 -9.44 14.48 -61.05
N LYS A 134 -8.59 13.77 -61.85
CA LYS A 134 -7.86 12.59 -61.38
C LYS A 134 -6.90 12.94 -60.23
N ALA A 135 -6.18 14.05 -60.31
CA ALA A 135 -5.29 14.52 -59.26
C ALA A 135 -6.05 14.85 -57.96
N LEU A 136 -7.23 15.52 -58.07
CA LEU A 136 -8.11 15.78 -56.92
C LEU A 136 -8.66 14.50 -56.29
N ILE A 137 -9.05 13.50 -57.10
CA ILE A 137 -9.51 12.20 -56.56
C ILE A 137 -8.34 11.48 -55.83
N ILE A 138 -7.15 11.49 -56.42
CA ILE A 138 -5.95 10.87 -55.78
C ILE A 138 -5.64 11.60 -54.46
N LEU A 139 -5.69 12.94 -54.43
CA LEU A 139 -5.49 13.73 -53.21
C LEU A 139 -6.56 13.39 -52.16
N ALA A 140 -7.82 13.31 -52.54
CA ALA A 140 -8.89 12.95 -51.60
C ALA A 140 -8.70 11.55 -51.02
N VAL A 141 -8.29 10.56 -51.81
CA VAL A 141 -7.95 9.19 -51.35
C VAL A 141 -6.80 9.22 -50.38
N LEU A 142 -5.72 10.00 -50.69
CA LEU A 142 -4.58 10.15 -49.77
C LEU A 142 -4.95 10.77 -48.44
N VAL A 143 -5.83 11.81 -48.46
CA VAL A 143 -6.33 12.44 -47.23
C VAL A 143 -7.15 11.44 -46.40
N VAL A 144 -8.05 10.67 -47.03
CA VAL A 144 -8.82 9.62 -46.33
C VAL A 144 -7.91 8.53 -45.76
N ALA A 145 -6.92 8.10 -46.53
CA ALA A 145 -5.95 7.11 -46.04
C ALA A 145 -5.12 7.64 -44.86
N ALA A 146 -4.67 8.89 -44.95
CA ALA A 146 -3.95 9.53 -43.82
C ALA A 146 -4.83 9.68 -42.57
N ALA A 147 -6.11 10.05 -42.74
CA ALA A 147 -7.07 10.10 -41.64
C ALA A 147 -7.31 8.71 -41.02
N ALA A 148 -7.48 7.67 -41.83
CA ALA A 148 -7.63 6.28 -41.37
C ALA A 148 -6.40 5.81 -40.59
N ILE A 149 -5.19 6.08 -41.08
CA ILE A 149 -3.93 5.78 -40.38
C ILE A 149 -3.89 6.55 -39.04
N GLY A 150 -4.23 7.84 -39.04
CA GLY A 150 -4.28 8.66 -37.82
C GLY A 150 -5.25 8.10 -36.76
N ILE A 151 -6.44 7.64 -37.18
CA ILE A 151 -7.40 6.99 -36.29
C ILE A 151 -6.85 5.68 -35.71
N VAL A 152 -6.22 4.84 -36.54
CA VAL A 152 -5.63 3.57 -36.08
C VAL A 152 -4.45 3.84 -35.12
N CYS A 153 -3.61 4.82 -35.41
CA CYS A 153 -2.52 5.24 -34.51
C CYS A 153 -3.07 5.76 -33.18
N TYR A 154 -4.09 6.61 -33.20
CA TYR A 154 -4.75 7.10 -32.01
C TYR A 154 -5.39 5.97 -31.18
N GLN A 155 -6.14 5.09 -31.81
CA GLN A 155 -6.77 3.94 -31.15
C GLN A 155 -5.80 2.96 -30.50
N ASN A 156 -4.57 2.89 -31.00
CA ASN A 156 -3.48 2.08 -30.44
C ASN A 156 -2.52 2.90 -29.55
N SER A 157 -2.72 4.23 -29.40
CA SER A 157 -1.97 5.05 -28.46
C SER A 157 -2.34 4.70 -27.02
N TYR A 158 -1.52 5.10 -26.04
CA TYR A 158 -1.82 4.95 -24.61
C TYR A 158 -3.22 5.53 -24.30
N THR A 159 -3.43 6.80 -24.61
CA THR A 159 -4.71 7.49 -24.36
C THR A 159 -5.90 6.81 -25.07
N GLY A 160 -5.71 6.35 -26.31
CA GLY A 160 -6.77 5.64 -27.03
C GLY A 160 -7.15 4.30 -26.38
N ILE A 161 -6.16 3.59 -25.80
CA ILE A 161 -6.39 2.33 -25.08
C ILE A 161 -7.09 2.61 -23.73
N VAL A 162 -6.63 3.61 -22.97
CA VAL A 162 -7.24 4.02 -21.70
C VAL A 162 -8.70 4.43 -21.92
N ASN A 163 -8.98 5.24 -22.95
CA ASN A 163 -10.35 5.63 -23.28
C ASN A 163 -11.27 4.44 -23.64
N LYS A 164 -10.72 3.40 -24.29
CA LYS A 164 -11.45 2.15 -24.53
C LYS A 164 -11.73 1.40 -23.22
N GLY A 165 -10.77 1.43 -22.27
CA GLY A 165 -10.95 0.89 -20.92
C GLY A 165 -12.12 1.55 -20.20
N TYR A 166 -12.14 2.87 -20.12
CA TYR A 166 -13.24 3.63 -19.51
C TYR A 166 -14.58 3.43 -20.22
N SER A 167 -14.59 3.35 -21.56
CA SER A 167 -15.81 3.05 -22.31
C SER A 167 -16.37 1.67 -21.97
N ALA A 168 -15.52 0.66 -21.91
CA ALA A 168 -15.90 -0.71 -21.54
C ALA A 168 -16.38 -0.78 -20.07
N GLN A 169 -15.74 -0.05 -19.15
CA GLN A 169 -16.18 0.06 -17.75
C GLN A 169 -17.57 0.68 -17.66
N LYS A 170 -17.84 1.78 -18.39
CA LYS A 170 -19.16 2.42 -18.44
C LYS A 170 -20.25 1.48 -18.97
N GLU A 171 -19.89 0.60 -19.90
CA GLU A 171 -20.75 -0.46 -20.44
C GLU A 171 -20.86 -1.68 -19.50
N LYS A 172 -20.20 -1.66 -18.34
CA LYS A 172 -20.08 -2.78 -17.37
C LYS A 172 -19.44 -4.03 -17.97
N ALA A 173 -18.70 -3.88 -19.06
CA ALA A 173 -17.90 -4.94 -19.67
C ALA A 173 -16.53 -5.05 -18.98
N TYR A 174 -16.52 -5.45 -17.70
CA TYR A 174 -15.37 -5.38 -16.81
C TYR A 174 -14.15 -6.16 -17.30
N GLU A 175 -14.30 -7.36 -17.81
CA GLU A 175 -13.20 -8.16 -18.40
C GLU A 175 -12.50 -7.45 -19.58
N LYS A 176 -13.29 -6.75 -20.42
CA LYS A 176 -12.73 -5.95 -21.53
C LYS A 176 -12.02 -4.70 -21.01
N ALA A 177 -12.60 -4.02 -20.02
CA ALA A 177 -12.00 -2.86 -19.38
C ALA A 177 -10.66 -3.22 -18.76
N GLU A 178 -10.61 -4.29 -17.98
CA GLU A 178 -9.40 -4.85 -17.38
C GLU A 178 -8.32 -5.13 -18.44
N THR A 179 -8.69 -5.82 -19.52
CA THR A 179 -7.75 -6.11 -20.63
C THR A 179 -7.18 -4.82 -21.23
N TYR A 180 -7.98 -3.78 -21.43
CA TYR A 180 -7.52 -2.50 -21.96
C TYR A 180 -6.60 -1.78 -20.98
N PHE A 181 -6.93 -1.72 -19.68
CA PHE A 181 -6.10 -1.06 -18.69
C PHE A 181 -4.77 -1.80 -18.50
N LYS A 182 -4.76 -3.14 -18.40
CA LYS A 182 -3.52 -3.94 -18.36
C LYS A 182 -2.64 -3.70 -19.59
N LYS A 183 -3.24 -3.58 -20.79
CA LYS A 183 -2.51 -3.24 -22.02
C LYS A 183 -1.95 -1.81 -21.98
N ALA A 184 -2.66 -0.87 -21.38
CA ALA A 184 -2.19 0.51 -21.21
C ALA A 184 -1.01 0.57 -20.23
N ILE A 185 -1.11 -0.12 -19.09
CA ILE A 185 -0.02 -0.27 -18.10
C ILE A 185 1.22 -0.86 -18.74
N ALA A 186 1.09 -1.96 -19.49
CA ALA A 186 2.23 -2.59 -20.19
C ALA A 186 2.88 -1.63 -21.20
N LYS A 187 2.13 -0.67 -21.77
CA LYS A 187 2.63 0.30 -22.73
C LYS A 187 3.32 1.48 -22.08
N LYS A 188 2.82 1.96 -20.96
CA LYS A 188 3.34 3.09 -20.18
C LYS A 188 3.15 2.84 -18.68
N PRO A 189 4.03 2.05 -18.08
CA PRO A 189 3.92 1.68 -16.66
C PRO A 189 4.10 2.86 -15.72
N GLU A 190 4.70 3.96 -16.18
CA GLU A 190 4.89 5.18 -15.39
C GLU A 190 3.63 6.04 -15.22
N LYS A 191 2.55 5.72 -15.94
CA LYS A 191 1.31 6.53 -15.93
C LYS A 191 0.26 5.98 -15.00
N ALA A 192 -0.05 6.72 -13.92
CA ALA A 192 -1.02 6.33 -12.89
C ALA A 192 -2.47 6.15 -13.40
N GLU A 193 -2.88 6.90 -14.45
CA GLU A 193 -4.25 6.88 -14.96
C GLU A 193 -4.79 5.49 -15.30
N ALA A 194 -3.93 4.61 -15.87
CA ALA A 194 -4.34 3.26 -16.24
C ALA A 194 -4.52 2.35 -15.00
N TYR A 195 -3.74 2.56 -13.95
CA TYR A 195 -3.89 1.86 -12.67
C TYR A 195 -5.17 2.31 -11.96
N THR A 196 -5.44 3.62 -11.92
CA THR A 196 -6.70 4.16 -11.41
C THR A 196 -7.91 3.58 -12.15
N GLY A 197 -7.82 3.46 -13.48
CA GLY A 197 -8.87 2.84 -14.27
C GLY A 197 -9.07 1.37 -13.94
N LEU A 198 -7.99 0.61 -13.76
CA LEU A 198 -8.03 -0.81 -13.40
C LEU A 198 -8.56 -1.02 -11.98
N SER A 199 -8.10 -0.23 -11.00
CA SER A 199 -8.60 -0.25 -9.63
C SER A 199 -10.12 0.01 -9.58
N LYS A 200 -10.62 1.01 -10.33
CA LYS A 200 -12.06 1.28 -10.43
C LYS A 200 -12.86 0.12 -11.04
N VAL A 201 -12.26 -0.70 -11.90
CA VAL A 201 -12.91 -1.93 -12.41
C VAL A 201 -13.07 -2.93 -11.28
N TYR A 202 -12.04 -3.16 -10.46
CA TYR A 202 -12.10 -4.09 -9.33
C TYR A 202 -13.03 -3.60 -8.22
N ILE A 203 -13.04 -2.30 -7.91
CA ILE A 203 -14.03 -1.70 -6.99
C ILE A 203 -15.47 -1.98 -7.45
N ALA A 204 -15.73 -1.84 -8.76
CA ALA A 204 -17.06 -2.11 -9.32
C ALA A 204 -17.45 -3.60 -9.32
N GLN A 205 -16.51 -4.49 -9.03
CA GLN A 205 -16.70 -5.93 -8.88
C GLN A 205 -16.70 -6.37 -7.40
N ASP A 206 -16.59 -5.40 -6.46
CA ASP A 206 -16.48 -5.64 -5.02
C ASP A 206 -15.19 -6.40 -4.63
N GLU A 207 -14.10 -6.19 -5.40
CA GLU A 207 -12.78 -6.80 -5.21
C GLU A 207 -11.77 -5.74 -4.73
N LEU A 208 -11.99 -5.21 -3.51
CA LEU A 208 -11.19 -4.11 -2.95
C LEU A 208 -9.71 -4.46 -2.80
N ASP A 209 -9.39 -5.68 -2.35
CA ASP A 209 -8.00 -6.14 -2.18
C ASP A 209 -7.24 -6.11 -3.52
N LYS A 210 -7.90 -6.55 -4.62
CA LYS A 210 -7.29 -6.49 -5.95
C LYS A 210 -7.14 -5.05 -6.45
N ALA A 211 -8.07 -4.17 -6.08
CA ALA A 211 -8.00 -2.77 -6.44
C ALA A 211 -6.82 -2.06 -5.76
N GLU A 212 -6.51 -2.42 -4.53
CA GLU A 212 -5.33 -1.98 -3.76
C GLU A 212 -4.03 -2.54 -4.34
N ASP A 213 -3.98 -3.85 -4.57
CA ASP A 213 -2.82 -4.56 -5.14
C ASP A 213 -2.33 -3.96 -6.46
N VAL A 214 -3.24 -3.40 -7.25
CA VAL A 214 -2.90 -2.70 -8.50
C VAL A 214 -1.92 -1.57 -8.25
N PHE A 215 -2.11 -0.79 -7.18
CA PHE A 215 -1.22 0.32 -6.82
C PHE A 215 0.02 -0.17 -6.10
N LEU A 216 -0.12 -1.00 -5.06
CA LEU A 216 1.00 -1.46 -4.25
C LEU A 216 2.06 -2.18 -5.10
N ASN A 217 1.66 -3.09 -5.97
CA ASN A 217 2.56 -3.78 -6.90
C ASN A 217 3.26 -2.85 -7.91
N ALA A 218 2.67 -1.70 -8.22
CA ALA A 218 3.26 -0.70 -9.11
C ALA A 218 4.25 0.19 -8.35
N ILE A 219 3.90 0.59 -7.12
CA ILE A 219 4.69 1.41 -6.21
C ILE A 219 5.98 0.69 -5.83
N ASP A 220 5.94 -0.60 -5.50
CA ASP A 220 7.11 -1.42 -5.20
C ASP A 220 8.18 -1.37 -6.29
N LYS A 221 7.74 -1.32 -7.56
CA LYS A 221 8.62 -1.25 -8.73
C LYS A 221 9.05 0.16 -9.08
N GLN A 222 8.35 1.18 -8.59
CA GLN A 222 8.49 2.57 -8.95
C GLN A 222 8.39 3.49 -7.71
N THR A 223 9.20 3.22 -6.70
CA THR A 223 9.18 3.88 -5.37
C THR A 223 9.35 5.40 -5.39
N LYS A 224 9.69 6.00 -6.54
CA LYS A 224 9.83 7.46 -6.72
C LYS A 224 8.74 8.07 -7.60
N ASN A 225 7.75 7.29 -8.01
CA ASN A 225 6.68 7.76 -8.88
C ASN A 225 5.54 8.37 -8.08
N ALA A 226 5.63 9.66 -7.78
CA ALA A 226 4.63 10.37 -6.98
C ALA A 226 3.21 10.32 -7.55
N ASP A 227 3.04 10.22 -8.90
CA ASP A 227 1.72 10.10 -9.52
C ASP A 227 1.02 8.77 -9.12
N LEU A 228 1.79 7.68 -8.88
CA LEU A 228 1.22 6.40 -8.41
C LEU A 228 0.79 6.48 -6.95
N TYR A 229 1.61 7.08 -6.09
CA TYR A 229 1.25 7.31 -4.68
C TYR A 229 0.01 8.19 -4.57
N GLU A 230 -0.05 9.31 -5.31
CA GLU A 230 -1.22 10.20 -5.34
C GLU A 230 -2.48 9.45 -5.78
N ALA A 231 -2.38 8.58 -6.79
CA ALA A 231 -3.51 7.76 -7.24
C ALA A 231 -3.94 6.71 -6.19
N CYS A 232 -2.99 6.14 -5.43
CA CYS A 232 -3.26 5.21 -4.33
C CYS A 232 -3.91 5.93 -3.14
N VAL A 233 -3.40 7.12 -2.76
CA VAL A 233 -4.05 7.98 -1.75
C VAL A 233 -5.49 8.29 -2.16
N GLY A 234 -5.71 8.68 -3.43
CA GLY A 234 -7.05 8.90 -3.96
C GLY A 234 -7.95 7.65 -3.86
N PHE A 235 -7.41 6.46 -4.07
CA PHE A 235 -8.12 5.21 -3.87
C PHE A 235 -8.53 5.02 -2.41
N TYR A 236 -7.62 5.19 -1.45
CA TYR A 236 -7.94 5.08 -0.02
C TYR A 236 -8.96 6.12 0.46
N MET A 237 -8.88 7.35 -0.08
CA MET A 237 -9.88 8.39 0.20
C MET A 237 -11.27 8.03 -0.35
N ASP A 238 -11.34 7.51 -1.59
CA ASP A 238 -12.59 7.14 -2.26
C ASP A 238 -13.27 5.90 -1.64
N THR A 239 -12.48 5.01 -1.00
CA THR A 239 -12.94 3.75 -0.39
C THR A 239 -13.05 3.79 1.13
N ASP A 240 -12.86 4.97 1.74
CA ASP A 240 -12.85 5.19 3.20
C ASP A 240 -11.81 4.39 3.98
N GLN A 241 -10.68 4.06 3.31
CA GLN A 241 -9.55 3.33 3.89
C GLN A 241 -8.42 4.29 4.33
N LYS A 242 -8.79 5.45 4.87
CA LYS A 242 -7.85 6.53 5.21
C LYS A 242 -6.74 6.14 6.17
N MET A 243 -7.00 5.14 7.02
CA MET A 243 -6.01 4.60 7.96
C MET A 243 -4.79 3.96 7.25
N GLN A 244 -4.90 3.61 5.97
CA GLN A 244 -3.79 3.07 5.19
C GLN A 244 -2.86 4.16 4.61
N ILE A 245 -3.32 5.42 4.57
CA ILE A 245 -2.54 6.52 3.98
C ILE A 245 -1.21 6.76 4.70
N PRO A 246 -1.16 6.89 6.03
CA PRO A 246 0.12 7.10 6.73
C PRO A 246 1.08 5.92 6.57
N VAL A 247 0.56 4.68 6.51
CA VAL A 247 1.39 3.48 6.27
C VAL A 247 1.96 3.50 4.85
N LEU A 248 1.16 3.90 3.85
CA LEU A 248 1.63 4.05 2.46
C LEU A 248 2.73 5.11 2.33
N LEU A 249 2.64 6.20 3.11
CA LEU A 249 3.55 7.34 3.03
C LEU A 249 4.70 7.29 4.06
N GLU A 250 4.83 6.19 4.80
CA GLU A 250 5.97 5.97 5.69
C GLU A 250 7.26 5.78 4.86
N ASP A 251 8.34 6.45 5.22
CA ASP A 251 9.67 6.33 4.59
C ASP A 251 9.70 6.49 3.06
N VAL A 252 8.79 7.28 2.49
CA VAL A 252 8.77 7.55 1.05
C VAL A 252 9.92 8.46 0.60
N ALA A 253 10.23 8.44 -0.69
CA ALA A 253 11.26 9.30 -1.28
C ALA A 253 10.88 10.79 -1.18
N ASP A 254 11.89 11.67 -1.05
CA ASP A 254 11.72 13.13 -0.85
C ASP A 254 10.73 13.78 -1.84
N ASN A 255 10.79 13.39 -3.12
CA ASN A 255 9.90 13.93 -4.14
C ASN A 255 8.44 13.48 -3.99
N VAL A 256 8.19 12.35 -3.35
CA VAL A 256 6.85 11.86 -3.00
C VAL A 256 6.35 12.60 -1.77
N ALA A 257 7.21 12.72 -0.74
CA ALA A 257 6.91 13.47 0.47
C ALA A 257 6.60 14.96 0.18
N GLU A 258 7.37 15.60 -0.70
CA GLU A 258 7.11 16.99 -1.13
C GLU A 258 5.76 17.12 -1.84
N ARG A 259 5.40 16.16 -2.69
CA ARG A 259 4.14 16.16 -3.46
C ARG A 259 2.91 15.91 -2.61
N LEU A 260 3.01 15.01 -1.62
CA LEU A 260 1.91 14.48 -0.82
C LEU A 260 1.99 14.95 0.65
N GLY A 261 2.75 16.00 0.93
CA GLY A 261 2.95 16.51 2.29
C GLY A 261 1.67 16.86 3.03
N GLU A 262 0.58 17.20 2.33
CA GLU A 262 -0.73 17.43 2.94
C GLU A 262 -1.38 16.18 3.57
N TYR A 263 -0.92 14.98 3.19
CA TYR A 263 -1.36 13.69 3.71
C TYR A 263 -0.37 13.07 4.71
N ILE A 264 0.80 13.68 4.92
CA ILE A 264 1.79 13.27 5.92
C ILE A 264 1.52 14.07 7.19
N ILE A 265 0.89 13.41 8.15
CA ILE A 265 0.43 14.03 9.39
C ILE A 265 1.37 13.67 10.51
N ASP A 266 1.86 14.69 11.23
CA ASP A 266 2.68 14.49 12.42
C ASP A 266 1.86 13.88 13.55
N GLY A 267 2.44 12.89 14.24
CA GLY A 267 1.82 12.28 15.42
C GLY A 267 1.62 13.29 16.57
N PRO A 268 0.70 13.02 17.49
CA PRO A 268 0.48 13.90 18.64
C PRO A 268 1.69 13.90 19.58
N SER A 269 1.98 15.05 20.18
CA SER A 269 2.97 15.18 21.24
C SER A 269 2.35 14.94 22.60
N PHE A 270 3.12 14.30 23.49
CA PHE A 270 2.75 13.96 24.87
C PHE A 270 3.46 14.90 25.83
N SER A 271 2.77 15.38 26.87
CA SER A 271 3.34 16.33 27.85
C SER A 271 4.32 15.69 28.82
N LEU A 272 4.29 14.36 28.97
CA LEU A 272 5.13 13.63 29.90
C LEU A 272 6.17 12.79 29.15
N ASP A 273 7.31 12.56 29.79
CA ASP A 273 8.35 11.65 29.29
C ASP A 273 8.03 10.21 29.75
N ASP A 274 7.97 9.28 28.81
CA ASP A 274 7.73 7.86 29.02
C ASP A 274 8.93 7.10 29.62
N LYS A 275 10.05 7.77 29.81
CA LYS A 275 11.26 7.20 30.46
C LYS A 275 11.32 7.44 31.95
N GLU A 276 10.44 8.28 32.47
CA GLU A 276 10.37 8.63 33.88
C GLU A 276 9.32 7.77 34.60
N THR A 277 9.65 7.32 35.81
CA THR A 277 8.69 6.73 36.74
C THR A 277 8.18 7.85 37.66
N PHE A 278 6.87 8.00 37.72
CA PHE A 278 6.23 9.05 38.48
C PHE A 278 5.84 8.55 39.90
N GLU A 279 6.21 9.28 40.93
CA GLU A 279 5.86 8.96 42.32
C GLU A 279 4.51 9.57 42.76
N GLU A 280 3.86 10.32 41.86
CA GLU A 280 2.55 10.93 42.08
C GLU A 280 1.65 10.69 40.87
N VAL A 281 0.34 10.69 41.07
CA VAL A 281 -0.66 10.66 40.01
C VAL A 281 -0.43 11.84 39.06
N GLN A 282 -0.35 11.55 37.76
CA GLN A 282 -0.07 12.53 36.71
C GLN A 282 -1.29 12.77 35.83
N GLU A 283 -1.34 13.95 35.24
CA GLU A 283 -2.26 14.30 34.16
C GLU A 283 -1.48 14.42 32.86
N LEU A 284 -1.81 13.56 31.92
CA LEU A 284 -1.20 13.55 30.58
C LEU A 284 -2.00 14.43 29.63
N THR A 285 -1.33 15.39 28.99
CA THR A 285 -1.93 16.18 27.90
C THR A 285 -1.38 15.77 26.56
N LEU A 286 -2.28 15.65 25.57
CA LEU A 286 -1.95 15.39 24.18
C LEU A 286 -2.11 16.67 23.36
N LYS A 287 -1.16 16.97 22.45
CA LYS A 287 -1.21 18.14 21.57
C LYS A 287 -0.88 17.75 20.14
N SER A 288 -1.62 18.33 19.21
CA SER A 288 -1.32 18.24 17.78
C SER A 288 -1.54 19.60 17.12
N HIS A 289 -0.86 19.84 16.01
CA HIS A 289 -1.11 20.98 15.12
C HIS A 289 -2.36 20.75 14.26
N GLU A 290 -2.84 19.51 14.20
CA GLU A 290 -3.97 19.09 13.39
C GLU A 290 -5.32 19.28 14.10
N ALA A 291 -6.42 18.92 13.44
CA ALA A 291 -7.75 19.25 13.90
C ALA A 291 -8.22 18.44 15.13
N ALA A 292 -7.82 17.19 15.25
CA ALA A 292 -8.27 16.29 16.31
C ALA A 292 -7.19 15.30 16.72
N VAL A 293 -7.27 14.84 17.99
CA VAL A 293 -6.48 13.71 18.48
C VAL A 293 -7.47 12.66 18.98
N TYR A 294 -7.22 11.39 18.63
CA TYR A 294 -7.94 10.23 19.14
C TYR A 294 -6.95 9.31 19.83
N TYR A 295 -7.39 8.62 20.89
CA TYR A 295 -6.51 7.80 21.70
C TYR A 295 -7.20 6.56 22.26
N THR A 296 -6.38 5.59 22.71
CA THR A 296 -6.78 4.42 23.48
C THR A 296 -5.91 4.30 24.72
N THR A 297 -6.43 3.66 25.77
CA THR A 297 -5.72 3.41 27.04
C THR A 297 -5.45 1.94 27.31
N ASP A 298 -5.85 1.07 26.40
CA ASP A 298 -5.68 -0.39 26.47
C ASP A 298 -4.55 -0.94 25.60
N GLY A 299 -3.84 -0.04 24.90
CA GLY A 299 -2.74 -0.36 23.99
C GLY A 299 -3.17 -0.83 22.61
N SER A 300 -4.49 -0.82 22.30
CA SER A 300 -4.99 -1.03 20.93
C SER A 300 -4.64 0.17 20.05
N GLU A 301 -4.66 -0.04 18.72
CA GLU A 301 -4.48 1.04 17.77
C GLU A 301 -5.75 1.87 17.67
N PRO A 302 -5.65 3.21 17.89
CA PRO A 302 -6.80 4.09 17.77
C PRO A 302 -7.18 4.35 16.31
N ASP A 303 -8.46 4.58 16.10
CA ASP A 303 -9.07 5.03 14.85
C ASP A 303 -9.91 6.31 15.06
N THR A 304 -10.68 6.73 14.05
CA THR A 304 -11.54 7.90 14.14
C THR A 304 -12.82 7.66 14.95
N GLU A 305 -13.13 6.42 15.34
CA GLU A 305 -14.24 6.03 16.22
C GLU A 305 -13.79 5.91 17.67
N SER A 306 -12.48 5.88 17.92
CA SER A 306 -11.88 5.85 19.25
C SER A 306 -12.17 7.12 20.05
N GLU A 307 -11.80 7.15 21.32
CA GLU A 307 -12.04 8.29 22.18
C GLU A 307 -11.31 9.54 21.67
N LYS A 308 -12.07 10.62 21.51
CA LYS A 308 -11.52 11.91 21.09
C LYS A 308 -10.97 12.65 22.30
N TYR A 309 -9.69 13.01 22.25
CA TYR A 309 -9.04 13.80 23.30
C TYR A 309 -9.70 15.18 23.46
N LYS A 310 -10.13 15.51 24.67
CA LYS A 310 -10.77 16.78 25.06
C LYS A 310 -10.19 17.37 26.32
N GLU A 311 -9.80 16.53 27.28
CA GLU A 311 -9.31 16.88 28.60
C GLU A 311 -8.10 15.99 28.96
N PRO A 312 -7.26 16.40 29.93
CA PRO A 312 -6.12 15.63 30.37
C PRO A 312 -6.50 14.21 30.80
N ILE A 313 -5.67 13.24 30.45
CA ILE A 313 -5.84 11.84 30.81
C ILE A 313 -5.19 11.62 32.17
N HIS A 314 -5.95 11.12 33.13
CA HIS A 314 -5.42 10.73 34.45
C HIS A 314 -4.67 9.39 34.31
N LEU A 315 -3.41 9.38 34.76
CA LEU A 315 -2.61 8.17 34.83
C LEU A 315 -2.79 7.54 36.22
N GLU A 316 -3.22 6.28 36.24
CA GLU A 316 -3.43 5.52 37.47
C GLU A 316 -2.09 4.88 37.94
N GLU A 317 -2.07 4.40 39.20
CA GLU A 317 -0.93 3.62 39.71
C GLU A 317 -0.71 2.36 38.88
N GLY A 318 0.54 2.11 38.47
CA GLY A 318 0.96 1.02 37.59
C GLY A 318 1.34 1.50 36.19
N GLU A 319 1.28 0.58 35.22
CA GLU A 319 1.55 0.87 33.80
C GLU A 319 0.30 1.42 33.11
N ASN A 320 0.47 2.55 32.45
CA ASN A 320 -0.55 3.21 31.63
C ASN A 320 -0.07 3.23 30.18
N ILE A 321 -0.70 2.47 29.30
CA ILE A 321 -0.35 2.39 27.88
C ILE A 321 -1.29 3.31 27.11
N ILE A 322 -0.76 4.38 26.53
CA ILE A 322 -1.52 5.33 25.76
C ILE A 322 -1.05 5.26 24.30
N THR A 323 -1.97 4.95 23.39
CA THR A 323 -1.73 5.03 21.96
C THR A 323 -2.59 6.13 21.37
N ALA A 324 -2.03 7.02 20.55
CA ALA A 324 -2.75 8.17 20.02
C ALA A 324 -2.41 8.46 18.56
N ILE A 325 -3.40 8.98 17.81
CA ILE A 325 -3.26 9.50 16.46
C ILE A 325 -3.74 10.95 16.39
N ALA A 326 -3.11 11.73 15.52
CA ALA A 326 -3.62 13.03 15.11
C ALA A 326 -4.38 12.86 13.78
N VAL A 327 -5.49 13.57 13.61
CA VAL A 327 -6.33 13.47 12.41
C VAL A 327 -6.55 14.87 11.83
N ASN A 328 -6.26 15.05 10.55
CA ASN A 328 -6.46 16.32 9.87
C ASN A 328 -7.94 16.58 9.52
N LYS A 329 -8.22 17.70 8.86
CA LYS A 329 -9.60 18.10 8.50
C LYS A 329 -10.23 17.20 7.44
N GLU A 330 -9.41 16.57 6.60
CA GLU A 330 -9.81 15.64 5.55
C GLU A 330 -10.08 14.23 6.11
N GLY A 331 -9.77 14.02 7.40
CA GLY A 331 -9.94 12.74 8.10
C GLY A 331 -8.77 11.78 7.88
N VAL A 332 -7.62 12.28 7.42
CA VAL A 332 -6.40 11.49 7.29
C VAL A 332 -5.68 11.45 8.63
N PRO A 333 -5.36 10.27 9.17
CA PRO A 333 -4.65 10.13 10.44
C PRO A 333 -3.13 10.24 10.27
N SER A 334 -2.44 10.44 11.38
CA SER A 334 -1.01 10.16 11.51
C SER A 334 -0.76 8.68 11.75
N LEU A 335 0.49 8.26 11.68
CA LEU A 335 0.92 7.00 12.30
C LEU A 335 0.62 7.04 13.81
N PRO A 336 0.26 5.90 14.41
CA PRO A 336 0.00 5.83 15.84
C PRO A 336 1.28 6.03 16.65
N VAL A 337 1.18 6.88 17.68
CA VAL A 337 2.26 7.09 18.67
C VAL A 337 1.86 6.38 19.94
N LYS A 338 2.61 5.34 20.33
CA LYS A 338 2.40 4.56 21.54
C LYS A 338 3.43 4.92 22.59
N LYS A 339 2.97 5.21 23.81
CA LYS A 339 3.81 5.46 24.98
C LYS A 339 3.29 4.71 26.19
N THR A 340 4.23 4.28 27.05
CA THR A 340 3.93 3.62 28.31
C THR A 340 4.45 4.47 29.46
N PHE A 341 3.57 4.85 30.38
CA PHE A 341 3.90 5.64 31.55
C PHE A 341 3.78 4.78 32.81
N THR A 342 4.78 4.80 33.67
CA THR A 342 4.77 4.07 34.92
C THR A 342 4.56 5.03 36.08
N VAL A 343 3.53 4.78 36.89
CA VAL A 343 3.25 5.50 38.12
C VAL A 343 3.44 4.54 39.30
N GLU A 344 4.48 4.74 40.07
CA GLU A 344 4.79 3.98 41.28
C GLU A 344 4.66 4.90 42.50
N LEU A 345 3.53 4.85 43.13
CA LEU A 345 3.32 5.69 44.30
C LEU A 345 4.14 5.15 45.49
N PRO A 346 4.85 6.00 46.25
CA PRO A 346 5.69 5.54 47.35
C PRO A 346 4.88 4.77 48.37
N VAL A 347 5.45 3.68 48.90
CA VAL A 347 4.84 2.90 49.97
C VAL A 347 5.00 3.66 51.28
N GLU A 348 3.88 3.88 52.01
CA GLU A 348 3.93 4.51 53.31
C GLU A 348 4.60 3.59 54.35
N ASP A 349 5.48 4.15 55.15
CA ASP A 349 6.17 3.42 56.22
C ASP A 349 5.17 2.83 57.23
N ALA A 350 5.44 1.57 57.63
CA ALA A 350 4.64 0.91 58.66
C ALA A 350 4.75 1.66 60.02
N PRO A 351 3.66 1.74 60.79
CA PRO A 351 3.66 2.50 62.05
C PRO A 351 4.70 1.98 63.05
N ALA A 352 5.39 2.91 63.70
CA ALA A 352 6.18 2.56 64.88
C ALA A 352 5.22 2.24 66.07
N VAL A 353 5.40 1.04 66.61
CA VAL A 353 4.58 0.54 67.74
C VAL A 353 5.46 0.23 68.92
N SER A 354 5.18 0.80 70.06
CA SER A 354 5.79 0.53 71.34
C SER A 354 4.82 -0.12 72.32
N PRO A 355 5.29 -0.96 73.21
CA PRO A 355 6.63 -1.46 73.33
C PRO A 355 6.96 -2.47 72.21
N SER A 356 8.22 -2.91 72.12
CA SER A 356 8.63 -3.98 71.22
C SER A 356 8.02 -5.33 71.61
N THR A 357 8.02 -6.30 70.64
CA THR A 357 7.66 -7.70 70.93
C THR A 357 8.41 -8.21 72.19
N GLY A 358 7.69 -8.85 73.11
CA GLY A 358 8.29 -9.36 74.33
C GLY A 358 7.31 -9.88 75.37
N GLN A 359 7.84 -10.32 76.52
CA GLN A 359 7.10 -10.73 77.69
C GLN A 359 7.10 -9.62 78.73
N TYR A 360 5.93 -9.35 79.31
CA TYR A 360 5.67 -8.26 80.26
C TYR A 360 4.96 -8.79 81.52
N SER A 361 5.47 -8.41 82.70
CA SER A 361 4.89 -8.80 83.97
C SER A 361 4.19 -7.63 84.63
N THR A 362 4.37 -6.42 84.12
CA THR A 362 3.72 -5.22 84.65
C THR A 362 2.72 -4.65 83.65
N ALA A 363 1.67 -4.01 84.07
CA ALA A 363 0.68 -3.33 83.27
C ALA A 363 1.40 -2.35 82.30
N THR A 364 1.33 -2.63 81.04
CA THR A 364 1.99 -1.88 79.98
C THR A 364 0.97 -1.49 78.87
N GLN A 365 1.12 -0.30 78.35
CA GLN A 365 0.27 0.19 77.25
C GLN A 365 0.96 0.06 75.89
N ILE A 366 0.17 -0.25 74.90
CA ILE A 366 0.58 -0.29 73.49
C ILE A 366 0.31 1.06 72.89
N GLU A 367 1.36 1.70 72.34
CA GLU A 367 1.26 3.00 71.70
C GLU A 367 1.65 2.89 70.22
N ILE A 368 0.84 3.50 69.34
CA ILE A 368 1.14 3.67 67.91
C ILE A 368 1.58 5.11 67.72
N LYS A 369 2.76 5.32 67.17
CA LYS A 369 3.17 6.66 66.75
C LYS A 369 2.46 6.98 65.43
N VAL A 370 1.52 7.93 65.48
CA VAL A 370 0.75 8.40 64.34
C VAL A 370 1.32 9.73 63.88
N PRO A 371 1.88 9.85 62.66
CA PRO A 371 2.34 11.11 62.11
C PRO A 371 1.17 12.07 61.81
N ASP A 372 1.45 13.36 61.70
CA ASP A 372 0.47 14.36 61.31
C ASP A 372 -0.14 14.03 59.92
N GLY A 373 -1.46 14.09 59.80
CA GLY A 373 -2.17 13.78 58.57
C GLY A 373 -2.47 12.29 58.34
N TYR A 374 -2.14 11.43 59.33
CA TYR A 374 -2.43 9.99 59.27
C TYR A 374 -3.46 9.59 60.32
N GLU A 375 -4.16 8.53 60.04
CA GLU A 375 -4.97 7.78 61.02
C GLU A 375 -4.36 6.38 61.16
N ALA A 376 -4.41 5.80 62.34
CA ALA A 376 -3.97 4.45 62.60
C ALA A 376 -5.14 3.51 62.87
N TYR A 377 -5.04 2.30 62.34
CA TYR A 377 -6.00 1.22 62.59
C TYR A 377 -5.25 -0.01 63.08
N TYR A 378 -5.89 -0.80 63.95
CA TYR A 378 -5.24 -1.97 64.52
C TYR A 378 -6.17 -3.15 64.70
N THR A 379 -5.61 -4.34 64.89
CA THR A 379 -6.27 -5.59 65.24
C THR A 379 -5.48 -6.32 66.33
N MET A 380 -6.18 -7.16 67.09
CA MET A 380 -5.58 -8.04 68.13
C MET A 380 -5.96 -9.52 67.92
N ASP A 381 -6.70 -9.83 66.87
CA ASP A 381 -7.24 -11.14 66.52
C ASP A 381 -6.44 -11.90 65.46
N LYS A 382 -5.23 -11.45 65.19
CA LYS A 382 -4.29 -11.97 64.15
C LYS A 382 -4.66 -11.60 62.71
N SER A 383 -5.83 -11.01 62.49
CA SER A 383 -6.20 -10.50 61.15
C SER A 383 -5.32 -9.30 60.75
N ASP A 384 -5.15 -9.08 59.45
CA ASP A 384 -4.49 -7.87 58.97
C ASP A 384 -5.47 -6.68 59.10
N PRO A 385 -5.00 -5.54 59.69
CA PRO A 385 -5.87 -4.39 59.86
C PRO A 385 -6.20 -3.73 58.52
N THR A 386 -7.43 -3.19 58.45
CA THR A 386 -7.94 -2.43 57.31
C THR A 386 -8.58 -1.13 57.85
N THR A 387 -9.04 -0.24 56.95
CA THR A 387 -9.79 0.96 57.35
C THR A 387 -11.11 0.67 58.08
N ALA A 388 -11.59 -0.57 58.03
CA ALA A 388 -12.75 -1.03 58.77
C ALA A 388 -12.40 -1.60 60.17
N SER A 389 -11.11 -1.73 60.49
CA SER A 389 -10.63 -2.21 61.80
C SER A 389 -10.76 -1.13 62.86
N THR A 390 -10.38 -1.46 64.12
CA THR A 390 -10.46 -0.52 65.21
C THR A 390 -9.53 0.66 64.99
N LYS A 391 -10.06 1.88 64.98
CA LYS A 391 -9.28 3.10 64.90
C LYS A 391 -8.53 3.35 66.20
N TYR A 392 -7.27 3.73 66.12
CA TYR A 392 -6.44 4.08 67.25
C TYR A 392 -6.74 5.50 67.70
N GLU A 393 -7.15 5.66 68.93
CA GLU A 393 -7.48 6.97 69.55
C GLU A 393 -6.52 7.33 70.68
N GLY A 394 -5.67 6.43 71.12
CA GLY A 394 -4.73 6.63 72.21
C GLY A 394 -4.18 5.32 72.77
N PRO A 395 -3.30 5.37 73.80
CA PRO A 395 -2.67 4.19 74.36
C PRO A 395 -3.67 3.09 74.76
N ILE A 396 -3.34 1.83 74.39
CA ILE A 396 -4.21 0.66 74.60
C ILE A 396 -3.61 -0.21 75.70
N ASP A 397 -4.38 -0.59 76.66
CA ASP A 397 -3.93 -1.51 77.70
C ASP A 397 -3.61 -2.89 77.06
N MET A 398 -2.44 -3.43 77.41
CA MET A 398 -2.05 -4.71 76.92
C MET A 398 -2.90 -5.82 77.49
N PRO A 399 -3.58 -6.64 76.65
CA PRO A 399 -4.41 -7.74 77.15
C PRO A 399 -3.58 -8.81 77.86
N GLN A 400 -4.13 -9.45 78.86
CA GLN A 400 -3.50 -10.57 79.55
C GLN A 400 -3.41 -11.79 78.60
N GLY A 401 -2.30 -12.48 78.66
CA GLY A 401 -1.99 -13.63 77.79
C GLY A 401 -1.25 -13.27 76.50
N GLU A 402 -1.32 -14.17 75.53
CA GLU A 402 -0.66 -13.97 74.21
C GLU A 402 -1.55 -13.08 73.28
N THR A 403 -0.93 -12.02 72.78
CA THR A 403 -1.62 -11.12 71.84
C THR A 403 -0.74 -10.84 70.65
N ILE A 404 -1.29 -11.05 69.44
CA ILE A 404 -0.67 -10.62 68.19
C ILE A 404 -1.32 -9.31 67.80
N PHE A 405 -0.60 -8.21 68.01
CA PHE A 405 -1.02 -6.87 67.67
C PHE A 405 -0.53 -6.51 66.26
N LYS A 406 -1.44 -6.05 65.42
CA LYS A 406 -1.11 -5.58 64.09
C LYS A 406 -1.64 -4.16 63.88
N ALA A 407 -0.90 -3.30 63.22
CA ALA A 407 -1.29 -1.93 62.95
C ALA A 407 -0.84 -1.44 61.59
N ILE A 408 -1.65 -0.56 61.01
CA ILE A 408 -1.38 0.19 59.77
C ILE A 408 -1.60 1.68 60.00
N LEU A 409 -1.00 2.51 59.17
CA LEU A 409 -1.33 3.91 58.98
C LEU A 409 -2.18 4.08 57.73
N VAL A 410 -3.05 5.07 57.72
CA VAL A 410 -3.83 5.48 56.55
C VAL A 410 -3.65 6.98 56.40
N ASN A 411 -3.19 7.42 55.24
CA ASN A 411 -2.99 8.85 54.98
C ASN A 411 -4.29 9.56 54.58
N GLY A 412 -4.28 10.90 54.50
CA GLY A 412 -5.42 11.69 54.08
C GLY A 412 -6.00 11.41 52.69
N LYS A 413 -5.28 10.63 51.85
CA LYS A 413 -5.71 10.15 50.53
C LYS A 413 -6.29 8.73 50.57
N GLY A 414 -6.36 8.11 51.75
CA GLY A 414 -6.88 6.75 51.95
C GLY A 414 -5.90 5.62 51.68
N ARG A 415 -4.61 5.91 51.46
CA ARG A 415 -3.57 4.88 51.28
C ARG A 415 -3.16 4.27 52.60
N THR A 416 -2.95 2.95 52.57
CA THR A 416 -2.53 2.20 53.78
C THR A 416 -1.01 1.96 53.73
N SER A 417 -0.37 2.03 54.88
CA SER A 417 1.03 1.67 55.07
C SER A 417 1.24 0.15 55.04
N GLY A 418 2.52 -0.28 55.12
CA GLY A 418 2.86 -1.63 55.54
C GLY A 418 2.31 -1.97 56.93
N VAL A 419 2.16 -3.25 57.26
CA VAL A 419 1.64 -3.74 58.54
C VAL A 419 2.79 -3.88 59.55
N THR A 420 2.70 -3.20 60.68
CA THR A 420 3.55 -3.51 61.85
C THR A 420 2.91 -4.62 62.63
N THR A 421 3.65 -5.69 62.92
CA THR A 421 3.22 -6.80 63.78
C THR A 421 4.06 -6.83 65.04
N ARG A 422 3.40 -6.97 66.20
CA ARG A 422 4.03 -7.17 67.51
C ARG A 422 3.38 -8.36 68.21
N ASN A 423 4.22 -9.18 68.87
CA ASN A 423 3.78 -10.34 69.66
C ASN A 423 4.05 -10.01 71.13
N TYR A 424 2.98 -9.96 71.91
CA TYR A 424 3.04 -9.67 73.35
C TYR A 424 2.60 -10.89 74.13
N MET A 425 3.31 -11.17 75.22
CA MET A 425 2.90 -12.07 76.30
C MET A 425 2.83 -11.26 77.60
N TYR A 426 1.65 -11.04 78.08
CA TYR A 426 1.43 -10.32 79.35
C TYR A 426 0.92 -11.25 80.41
N GLU A 427 1.74 -11.52 81.43
CA GLU A 427 1.43 -12.34 82.62
C GLU A 427 1.64 -11.51 83.87
N PRO A 428 0.60 -10.92 84.46
CA PRO A 428 0.75 -10.18 85.69
C PRO A 428 1.18 -11.11 86.80
N GLU A 429 2.14 -10.66 87.67
CA GLU A 429 2.58 -11.36 88.85
C GLU A 429 1.49 -11.54 89.88
#